data_1ba1d6da0448a861cea4d3db46122a33
#
_entry.id   1ba1d6da0448a861cea4d3db46122a33
#
_cell.length_a   1.000
_cell.length_b   1.000
_cell.length_c   1.000
_cell.angle_alpha   90.00
_cell.angle_beta   90.00
_cell.angle_gamma   90.00
#
_symmetry.space_group_name_H-M   'P 1'
#
loop_
_entity.id
_entity.type
_entity.pdbx_description
1 polymer ?
#
loop_
_entity_poly.entity_id
_entity_poly.type
_entity_poly.pdbx_seq_one_letter_code
_entity_poly.pdbx_strand_id
1 'polypeptide(L)'
;AGSTLLQNVMMQNPEIYSTPTSGIIEFLLNARTIYTTGDAFKAQDAETMKSGFKGFCKYGLQGFFEGITDRPYVMEKSRGWLGHYDFLEFFNEEKPKIICMVRDLRAVFASMEKNLRKNPDKDSLIINNVELKNMTTVSRIDHFSVAPPIGPSMEWLADVVHRGLDKNILFIRFEDFTTDPETEIKRVYNYLELPYFQHDFNNVEQLTQENDIIHGMFGDHKIQPQIKPVKDDYIEILGQEQSDRLKQHYDWYFKAFNYI
;
A
#
# COMPACT_ATOMS: atom_id res chain seq x y z
N ALA A 1 1.29 6.33 -3.71
CA ALA A 1 0.36 7.20 -2.98
C ALA A 1 0.95 7.72 -1.65
N GLY A 2 2.28 7.86 -1.53
CA GLY A 2 2.90 8.52 -0.36
C GLY A 2 3.10 7.65 0.89
N SER A 3 2.90 6.34 0.82
CA SER A 3 3.07 5.46 1.99
C SER A 3 4.50 5.47 2.55
N THR A 4 5.53 5.58 1.71
CA THR A 4 6.92 5.73 2.15
C THR A 4 7.13 7.03 2.94
N LEU A 5 6.50 8.14 2.52
CA LEU A 5 6.55 9.40 3.26
C LEU A 5 5.87 9.25 4.63
N LEU A 6 4.67 8.68 4.68
CA LEU A 6 3.96 8.42 5.94
C LEU A 6 4.79 7.56 6.89
N GLN A 7 5.42 6.48 6.41
CA GLN A 7 6.28 5.62 7.21
C GLN A 7 7.42 6.41 7.86
N ASN A 8 8.14 7.22 7.08
CA ASN A 8 9.28 7.99 7.56
C ASN A 8 8.86 9.11 8.54
N VAL A 9 7.69 9.70 8.36
CA VAL A 9 7.12 10.62 9.36
C VAL A 9 6.82 9.88 10.66
N MET A 10 6.12 8.75 10.60
CA MET A 10 5.76 7.98 11.80
C MET A 10 6.98 7.46 12.56
N MET A 11 8.07 7.13 11.86
CA MET A 11 9.32 6.65 12.47
C MET A 11 10.11 7.74 13.21
N GLN A 12 9.73 9.02 13.12
CA GLN A 12 10.25 10.05 14.03
C GLN A 12 9.86 9.77 15.50
N ASN A 13 8.73 9.08 15.72
CA ASN A 13 8.40 8.56 17.03
C ASN A 13 9.31 7.34 17.35
N PRO A 14 10.15 7.40 18.41
CA PRO A 14 11.08 6.33 18.74
C PRO A 14 10.40 5.02 19.14
N GLU A 15 9.11 5.04 19.47
CA GLU A 15 8.34 3.83 19.79
C GLU A 15 7.80 3.12 18.54
N ILE A 16 7.84 3.75 17.36
CA ILE A 16 7.30 3.19 16.12
C ILE A 16 8.44 2.76 15.20
N TYR A 17 8.42 1.51 14.79
CA TYR A 17 9.22 1.00 13.68
C TYR A 17 8.35 0.81 12.44
N SER A 18 8.86 1.16 11.27
CA SER A 18 8.15 0.88 10.02
C SER A 18 9.07 0.18 9.02
N THR A 19 8.60 -0.93 8.50
CA THR A 19 9.32 -1.62 7.45
C THR A 19 8.92 -1.06 6.08
N PRO A 20 9.83 -1.03 5.10
CA PRO A 20 9.46 -1.19 3.70
C PRO A 20 8.63 -2.47 3.53
N THR A 21 8.18 -2.77 2.34
CA THR A 21 7.46 -4.04 2.07
C THR A 21 8.31 -5.22 2.54
N SER A 22 7.89 -5.88 3.63
CA SER A 22 8.71 -6.90 4.31
C SER A 22 8.60 -8.29 3.69
N GLY A 23 7.58 -8.52 2.84
CA GLY A 23 7.28 -9.85 2.31
C GLY A 23 6.63 -10.81 3.32
N ILE A 24 6.36 -10.39 4.56
CA ILE A 24 5.75 -11.27 5.58
C ILE A 24 4.37 -11.80 5.16
N ILE A 25 3.63 -11.04 4.38
CA ILE A 25 2.34 -11.47 3.83
C ILE A 25 2.48 -12.76 3.00
N GLU A 26 3.59 -12.91 2.28
CA GLU A 26 3.87 -14.10 1.46
C GLU A 26 4.04 -15.36 2.32
N PHE A 27 4.70 -15.24 3.48
CA PHE A 27 4.80 -16.35 4.43
C PHE A 27 3.44 -16.78 4.95
N LEU A 28 2.60 -15.81 5.33
CA LEU A 28 1.26 -16.08 5.86
C LEU A 28 0.34 -16.71 4.81
N LEU A 29 0.40 -16.22 3.56
CA LEU A 29 -0.42 -16.76 2.46
C LEU A 29 0.03 -18.17 2.05
N ASN A 30 1.33 -18.42 2.01
CA ASN A 30 1.86 -19.77 1.76
C ASN A 30 1.50 -20.72 2.90
N ALA A 31 1.61 -20.31 4.16
CA ALA A 31 1.18 -21.09 5.30
C ALA A 31 -0.32 -21.41 5.23
N ARG A 32 -1.17 -20.44 4.84
CA ARG A 32 -2.61 -20.69 4.60
C ARG A 32 -2.85 -21.73 3.51
N THR A 33 -2.10 -21.64 2.42
CA THR A 33 -2.20 -22.62 1.33
C THR A 33 -1.84 -24.03 1.83
N ILE A 34 -0.73 -24.18 2.55
CA ILE A 34 -0.31 -25.46 3.13
C ILE A 34 -1.35 -25.98 4.12
N TYR A 35 -1.88 -25.11 4.99
CA TYR A 35 -2.92 -25.47 5.96
C TYR A 35 -4.19 -25.99 5.26
N THR A 36 -4.65 -25.32 4.20
CA THR A 36 -5.91 -25.66 3.52
C THR A 36 -5.80 -26.85 2.58
N THR A 37 -4.60 -27.11 2.03
CA THR A 37 -4.41 -28.19 1.03
C THR A 37 -3.69 -29.41 1.57
N GLY A 38 -2.91 -29.27 2.66
CA GLY A 38 -2.04 -30.32 3.17
C GLY A 38 -2.80 -31.46 3.83
N ASP A 39 -2.51 -32.72 3.43
CA ASP A 39 -3.19 -33.92 3.93
C ASP A 39 -2.99 -34.12 5.43
N ALA A 40 -1.81 -33.74 5.97
CA ALA A 40 -1.53 -33.84 7.38
C ALA A 40 -2.49 -33.00 8.24
N PHE A 41 -2.87 -31.82 7.76
CA PHE A 41 -3.86 -30.95 8.43
C PHE A 41 -5.28 -31.50 8.28
N LYS A 42 -5.62 -32.01 7.09
CA LYS A 42 -6.95 -32.57 6.82
C LYS A 42 -7.21 -33.86 7.59
N ALA A 43 -6.16 -34.63 7.93
CA ALA A 43 -6.26 -35.87 8.68
C ALA A 43 -6.45 -35.66 10.20
N GLN A 44 -6.32 -34.43 10.69
CA GLN A 44 -6.42 -34.09 12.11
C GLN A 44 -7.81 -33.52 12.45
N ASP A 45 -8.06 -33.34 13.75
CA ASP A 45 -9.24 -32.60 14.21
C ASP A 45 -9.22 -31.16 13.71
N ALA A 46 -10.28 -30.76 13.00
CA ALA A 46 -10.33 -29.50 12.29
C ALA A 46 -10.24 -28.28 13.22
N GLU A 47 -10.90 -28.31 14.40
CA GLU A 47 -10.88 -27.17 15.33
C GLU A 47 -9.52 -27.04 16.03
N THR A 48 -8.89 -28.16 16.36
CA THR A 48 -7.53 -28.18 16.91
C THR A 48 -6.54 -27.61 15.90
N MET A 49 -6.60 -28.04 14.64
CA MET A 49 -5.70 -27.54 13.58
C MET A 49 -5.95 -26.07 13.26
N LYS A 50 -7.19 -25.63 13.28
CA LYS A 50 -7.57 -24.22 13.10
C LYS A 50 -6.97 -23.35 14.20
N SER A 51 -7.07 -23.78 15.45
CA SER A 51 -6.48 -23.07 16.60
C SER A 51 -4.96 -23.00 16.49
N GLY A 52 -4.30 -24.11 16.12
CA GLY A 52 -2.88 -24.16 15.87
C GLY A 52 -2.45 -23.23 14.72
N PHE A 53 -3.20 -23.21 13.62
CA PHE A 53 -2.93 -22.35 12.48
C PHE A 53 -3.09 -20.85 12.81
N LYS A 54 -4.14 -20.48 13.56
CA LYS A 54 -4.29 -19.10 14.07
C LYS A 54 -3.08 -18.70 14.91
N GLY A 55 -2.69 -19.53 15.87
CA GLY A 55 -1.51 -19.29 16.71
C GLY A 55 -0.24 -19.14 15.89
N PHE A 56 -0.01 -20.02 14.91
CA PHE A 56 1.13 -19.91 14.00
C PHE A 56 1.15 -18.56 13.26
N CYS A 57 0.03 -18.13 12.68
CA CYS A 57 -0.05 -16.86 11.96
C CYS A 57 0.19 -15.66 12.90
N LYS A 58 -0.50 -15.63 14.06
CA LYS A 58 -0.41 -14.52 15.03
C LYS A 58 1.00 -14.40 15.60
N TYR A 59 1.53 -15.46 16.18
CA TYR A 59 2.84 -15.44 16.82
C TYR A 59 3.99 -15.47 15.81
N GLY A 60 3.78 -16.05 14.62
CA GLY A 60 4.73 -15.97 13.53
C GLY A 60 4.92 -14.54 13.01
N LEU A 61 3.82 -13.79 12.86
CA LEU A 61 3.86 -12.36 12.51
C LEU A 61 4.55 -11.55 13.62
N GLN A 62 4.19 -11.77 14.88
CA GLN A 62 4.80 -11.10 16.02
C GLN A 62 6.29 -11.40 16.11
N GLY A 63 6.69 -12.68 16.12
CA GLY A 63 8.08 -13.09 16.24
C GLY A 63 8.96 -12.65 15.08
N PHE A 64 8.38 -12.51 13.86
CA PHE A 64 9.10 -11.93 12.72
C PHE A 64 9.57 -10.50 13.02
N PHE A 65 8.70 -9.67 13.57
CA PHE A 65 9.05 -8.28 13.88
C PHE A 65 9.85 -8.14 15.16
N GLU A 66 9.64 -8.97 16.16
CA GLU A 66 10.50 -9.02 17.37
C GLU A 66 11.95 -9.40 17.04
N GLY A 67 12.16 -10.16 15.96
CA GLY A 67 13.50 -10.44 15.41
C GLY A 67 14.14 -9.25 14.68
N ILE A 68 13.39 -8.19 14.38
CA ILE A 68 13.85 -7.01 13.62
C ILE A 68 14.02 -5.79 14.53
N THR A 69 13.12 -5.61 15.50
CA THR A 69 13.07 -4.41 16.33
C THR A 69 12.55 -4.72 17.73
N ASP A 70 12.98 -3.94 18.69
CA ASP A 70 12.50 -3.93 20.08
C ASP A 70 11.43 -2.83 20.33
N ARG A 71 11.09 -2.04 19.28
CA ARG A 71 10.07 -1.00 19.39
C ARG A 71 8.69 -1.60 19.58
N PRO A 72 7.86 -1.02 20.48
CA PRO A 72 6.56 -1.61 20.83
C PRO A 72 5.52 -1.60 19.70
N TYR A 73 5.67 -0.69 18.72
CA TYR A 73 4.73 -0.56 17.61
C TYR A 73 5.44 -0.77 16.27
N VAL A 74 4.83 -1.57 15.42
CA VAL A 74 5.33 -1.85 14.07
C VAL A 74 4.28 -1.48 13.03
N MET A 75 4.70 -0.71 12.03
CA MET A 75 3.91 -0.43 10.82
C MET A 75 4.51 -1.19 9.64
N GLU A 76 3.80 -2.18 9.17
CA GLU A 76 4.19 -2.96 7.99
C GLU A 76 3.50 -2.42 6.73
N LYS A 77 4.24 -2.31 5.64
CA LYS A 77 3.73 -1.81 4.38
C LYS A 77 3.50 -2.92 3.37
N SER A 78 2.26 -3.17 3.01
CA SER A 78 1.91 -3.97 1.83
C SER A 78 0.58 -3.52 1.24
N ARG A 79 0.48 -3.52 -0.07
CA ARG A 79 -0.80 -3.31 -0.78
C ARG A 79 -1.75 -4.47 -0.57
N GLY A 80 -1.23 -5.67 -0.34
CA GLY A 80 -2.02 -6.90 -0.20
C GLY A 80 -2.90 -6.95 1.06
N TRP A 81 -2.63 -6.17 2.10
CA TRP A 81 -3.39 -6.24 3.34
C TRP A 81 -4.89 -5.95 3.17
N LEU A 82 -5.26 -5.05 2.24
CA LEU A 82 -6.68 -4.81 1.95
C LEU A 82 -7.38 -6.06 1.41
N GLY A 83 -6.74 -6.78 0.50
CA GLY A 83 -7.29 -8.03 -0.06
C GLY A 83 -7.33 -9.20 0.92
N HIS A 84 -6.69 -9.05 2.08
CA HIS A 84 -6.59 -10.09 3.10
C HIS A 84 -7.13 -9.63 4.46
N TYR A 85 -8.05 -8.66 4.47
CA TYR A 85 -8.67 -8.13 5.68
C TYR A 85 -9.24 -9.24 6.57
N ASP A 86 -10.09 -10.11 6.02
CA ASP A 86 -10.72 -11.19 6.78
C ASP A 86 -9.70 -12.21 7.32
N PHE A 87 -8.59 -12.40 6.61
CA PHE A 87 -7.53 -13.29 7.08
C PHE A 87 -6.78 -12.68 8.27
N LEU A 88 -6.54 -11.37 8.25
CA LEU A 88 -5.98 -10.65 9.40
C LEU A 88 -6.91 -10.74 10.61
N GLU A 89 -8.20 -10.47 10.43
CA GLU A 89 -9.22 -10.55 11.48
C GLU A 89 -9.34 -11.98 12.01
N PHE A 90 -9.28 -12.99 11.13
CA PHE A 90 -9.37 -14.40 11.50
C PHE A 90 -8.30 -14.84 12.50
N PHE A 91 -7.03 -14.50 12.28
CA PHE A 91 -5.98 -15.00 13.16
C PHE A 91 -5.64 -14.06 14.32
N ASN A 92 -5.89 -12.75 14.19
CA ASN A 92 -5.74 -11.81 15.30
C ASN A 92 -6.92 -11.83 16.27
N GLU A 93 -8.09 -12.27 15.80
CA GLU A 93 -9.36 -12.23 16.54
C GLU A 93 -9.81 -10.80 16.93
N GLU A 94 -9.25 -9.82 16.23
CA GLU A 94 -9.50 -8.40 16.38
C GLU A 94 -9.58 -7.75 14.99
N LYS A 95 -10.28 -6.60 14.89
CA LYS A 95 -10.27 -5.81 13.67
C LYS A 95 -8.87 -5.27 13.39
N PRO A 96 -8.31 -5.53 12.21
CA PRO A 96 -6.99 -5.05 11.89
C PRO A 96 -6.97 -3.52 11.78
N LYS A 97 -5.93 -2.90 12.31
CA LYS A 97 -5.66 -1.47 12.12
C LYS A 97 -4.95 -1.26 10.77
N ILE A 98 -5.70 -0.84 9.77
CA ILE A 98 -5.17 -0.60 8.41
C ILE A 98 -5.26 0.88 8.08
N ILE A 99 -4.14 1.47 7.66
CA ILE A 99 -4.07 2.82 7.12
C ILE A 99 -3.86 2.70 5.62
N CYS A 100 -4.77 3.25 4.84
CA CYS A 100 -4.71 3.21 3.39
C CYS A 100 -4.48 4.61 2.81
N MET A 101 -3.31 4.81 2.21
CA MET A 101 -3.02 6.03 1.47
C MET A 101 -3.71 5.99 0.10
N VAL A 102 -4.55 6.98 -0.18
CA VAL A 102 -5.18 7.18 -1.49
C VAL A 102 -4.62 8.44 -2.15
N ARG A 103 -4.67 8.49 -3.47
CA ARG A 103 -4.20 9.62 -4.28
C ARG A 103 -5.04 9.73 -5.54
N ASP A 104 -5.15 10.92 -6.12
CA ASP A 104 -5.76 11.08 -7.44
C ASP A 104 -5.15 10.07 -8.43
N LEU A 105 -5.99 9.19 -8.99
CA LEU A 105 -5.50 8.13 -9.88
C LEU A 105 -4.83 8.71 -11.14
N ARG A 106 -5.26 9.85 -11.63
CA ARG A 106 -4.62 10.54 -12.74
C ARG A 106 -3.17 10.89 -12.39
N ALA A 107 -2.94 11.40 -11.18
CA ALA A 107 -1.60 11.69 -10.69
C ALA A 107 -0.77 10.41 -10.44
N VAL A 108 -1.40 9.31 -10.05
CA VAL A 108 -0.72 7.99 -9.92
C VAL A 108 -0.25 7.51 -11.28
N PHE A 109 -1.11 7.46 -12.29
CA PHE A 109 -0.75 7.04 -13.64
C PHE A 109 0.30 7.97 -14.28
N ALA A 110 0.17 9.29 -14.09
CA ALA A 110 1.16 10.25 -14.56
C ALA A 110 2.54 10.04 -13.91
N SER A 111 2.57 9.71 -12.61
CA SER A 111 3.82 9.40 -11.92
C SER A 111 4.49 8.15 -12.48
N MET A 112 3.72 7.10 -12.78
CA MET A 112 4.23 5.88 -13.40
C MET A 112 4.78 6.16 -14.80
N GLU A 113 4.04 6.93 -15.61
CA GLU A 113 4.45 7.31 -16.95
C GLU A 113 5.75 8.15 -16.92
N LYS A 114 5.87 9.09 -15.99
CA LYS A 114 7.12 9.87 -15.80
C LYS A 114 8.30 8.97 -15.42
N ASN A 115 8.09 8.01 -14.53
CA ASN A 115 9.14 7.07 -14.13
C ASN A 115 9.64 6.24 -15.31
N LEU A 116 8.74 5.71 -16.12
CA LEU A 116 9.10 4.96 -17.32
C LEU A 116 9.88 5.83 -18.32
N ARG A 117 9.40 7.05 -18.57
CA ARG A 117 10.07 7.97 -19.51
C ARG A 117 11.48 8.36 -19.06
N LYS A 118 11.71 8.48 -17.75
CA LYS A 118 13.04 8.76 -17.19
C LYS A 118 14.00 7.58 -17.29
N ASN A 119 13.47 6.37 -17.21
CA ASN A 119 14.27 5.15 -17.08
C ASN A 119 13.74 4.03 -18.00
N PRO A 120 13.70 4.25 -19.33
CA PRO A 120 13.07 3.30 -20.26
C PRO A 120 13.76 1.93 -20.28
N ASP A 121 15.04 1.87 -19.90
CA ASP A 121 15.83 0.63 -19.93
C ASP A 121 15.86 -0.11 -18.59
N LYS A 122 15.26 0.44 -17.53
CA LYS A 122 15.14 -0.24 -16.23
C LYS A 122 14.14 -1.39 -16.25
N ASP A 123 13.30 -1.45 -17.27
CA ASP A 123 12.22 -2.42 -17.31
C ASP A 123 12.23 -3.19 -18.63
N SER A 124 12.51 -4.48 -18.52
CA SER A 124 12.41 -5.44 -19.61
C SER A 124 11.02 -6.09 -19.70
N LEU A 125 10.00 -5.52 -19.03
CA LEU A 125 8.66 -6.08 -19.02
C LEU A 125 8.10 -6.13 -20.45
N ILE A 126 7.81 -7.34 -20.90
CA ILE A 126 7.23 -7.61 -22.21
C ILE A 126 5.75 -7.95 -22.02
N ILE A 127 4.87 -7.18 -22.68
CA ILE A 127 3.43 -7.36 -22.65
C ILE A 127 2.97 -7.60 -24.08
N ASN A 128 2.31 -8.73 -24.34
CA ASN A 128 1.85 -9.11 -25.67
C ASN A 128 2.98 -9.02 -26.76
N ASN A 129 4.17 -9.48 -26.41
CA ASN A 129 5.38 -9.44 -27.25
C ASN A 129 5.91 -8.02 -27.57
N VAL A 130 5.49 -7.01 -26.83
CA VAL A 130 5.99 -5.65 -26.96
C VAL A 130 6.60 -5.21 -25.63
N GLU A 131 7.81 -4.66 -25.68
CA GLU A 131 8.41 -4.04 -24.50
C GLU A 131 7.58 -2.84 -24.05
N LEU A 132 7.40 -2.70 -22.74
CA LEU A 132 6.59 -1.64 -22.13
C LEU A 132 6.99 -0.24 -22.64
N LYS A 133 8.30 0.01 -22.81
CA LYS A 133 8.82 1.28 -23.33
C LYS A 133 8.36 1.60 -24.76
N ASN A 134 8.03 0.58 -25.55
CA ASN A 134 7.60 0.72 -26.94
C ASN A 134 6.06 0.80 -27.09
N MET A 135 5.32 0.65 -25.98
CA MET A 135 3.87 0.83 -25.97
C MET A 135 3.49 2.32 -25.98
N THR A 136 2.29 2.62 -26.45
CA THR A 136 1.71 3.96 -26.27
C THR A 136 1.34 4.22 -24.82
N THR A 137 1.25 5.48 -24.42
CA THR A 137 0.75 5.86 -23.09
C THR A 137 -0.65 5.26 -22.82
N VAL A 138 -1.53 5.29 -23.82
CA VAL A 138 -2.87 4.69 -23.73
C VAL A 138 -2.79 3.18 -23.43
N SER A 139 -2.00 2.44 -24.19
CA SER A 139 -1.84 0.99 -24.00
C SER A 139 -1.26 0.65 -22.63
N ARG A 140 -0.36 1.48 -22.08
CA ARG A 140 0.17 1.29 -20.73
C ARG A 140 -0.89 1.56 -19.65
N ILE A 141 -1.69 2.61 -19.82
CA ILE A 141 -2.82 2.90 -18.92
C ILE A 141 -3.79 1.72 -18.90
N ASP A 142 -4.18 1.21 -20.06
CA ASP A 142 -5.08 0.07 -20.15
C ASP A 142 -4.52 -1.17 -19.48
N HIS A 143 -3.25 -1.46 -19.73
CA HIS A 143 -2.57 -2.59 -19.08
C HIS A 143 -2.58 -2.45 -17.55
N PHE A 144 -2.12 -1.32 -17.01
CA PHE A 144 -2.03 -1.12 -15.55
C PHE A 144 -3.38 -0.92 -14.87
N SER A 145 -4.43 -0.64 -15.63
CA SER A 145 -5.79 -0.62 -15.08
C SER A 145 -6.29 -2.00 -14.64
N VAL A 146 -5.72 -3.08 -15.22
CA VAL A 146 -6.07 -4.47 -14.87
C VAL A 146 -4.93 -5.27 -14.26
N ALA A 147 -3.68 -4.90 -14.56
CA ALA A 147 -2.48 -5.59 -14.09
C ALA A 147 -1.87 -4.89 -12.85
N PRO A 148 -0.99 -5.60 -12.10
CA PRO A 148 -0.23 -4.96 -11.04
C PRO A 148 0.60 -3.75 -11.57
N PRO A 149 0.76 -2.72 -10.75
CA PRO A 149 0.38 -2.62 -9.35
C PRO A 149 -1.02 -2.05 -9.10
N ILE A 150 -1.72 -1.49 -10.09
CA ILE A 150 -2.96 -0.74 -9.89
C ILE A 150 -4.18 -1.67 -9.89
N GLY A 151 -4.35 -2.51 -10.92
CA GLY A 151 -5.53 -3.33 -11.07
C GLY A 151 -5.94 -4.09 -9.81
N PRO A 152 -5.11 -5.00 -9.26
CA PRO A 152 -5.46 -5.71 -8.04
C PRO A 152 -5.69 -4.79 -6.84
N SER A 153 -4.95 -3.68 -6.73
CA SER A 153 -5.15 -2.73 -5.62
C SER A 153 -6.53 -2.06 -5.69
N MET A 154 -7.01 -1.77 -6.90
CA MET A 154 -8.33 -1.19 -7.13
C MET A 154 -9.45 -2.20 -6.87
N GLU A 155 -9.25 -3.48 -7.22
CA GLU A 155 -10.19 -4.56 -6.92
C GLU A 155 -10.36 -4.75 -5.42
N TRP A 156 -9.26 -4.83 -4.66
CA TRP A 156 -9.30 -4.96 -3.20
C TRP A 156 -9.95 -3.75 -2.54
N LEU A 157 -9.66 -2.56 -3.02
CA LEU A 157 -10.25 -1.34 -2.50
C LEU A 157 -11.75 -1.26 -2.80
N ALA A 158 -12.17 -1.64 -4.01
CA ALA A 158 -13.58 -1.72 -4.38
C ALA A 158 -14.34 -2.74 -3.51
N ASP A 159 -13.75 -3.92 -3.25
CA ASP A 159 -14.32 -4.93 -2.36
C ASP A 159 -14.51 -4.39 -0.94
N VAL A 160 -13.48 -3.75 -0.39
CA VAL A 160 -13.53 -3.11 0.94
C VAL A 160 -14.66 -2.08 1.04
N VAL A 161 -14.78 -1.20 0.06
CA VAL A 161 -15.85 -0.18 0.03
C VAL A 161 -17.22 -0.83 -0.15
N HIS A 162 -17.35 -1.78 -1.08
CA HIS A 162 -18.61 -2.49 -1.34
C HIS A 162 -19.12 -3.25 -0.10
N ARG A 163 -18.22 -3.86 0.66
CA ARG A 163 -18.54 -4.61 1.89
C ARG A 163 -18.75 -3.71 3.12
N GLY A 164 -18.53 -2.41 3.01
CA GLY A 164 -18.63 -1.46 4.12
C GLY A 164 -17.53 -1.61 5.18
N LEU A 165 -16.38 -2.22 4.82
CA LEU A 165 -15.21 -2.36 5.68
C LEU A 165 -14.38 -1.07 5.76
N ASP A 166 -14.61 -0.14 4.86
CA ASP A 166 -14.04 1.21 4.82
C ASP A 166 -14.18 1.95 6.16
N LYS A 167 -15.25 1.66 6.91
CA LYS A 167 -15.49 2.21 8.26
C LYS A 167 -14.45 1.78 9.32
N ASN A 168 -13.75 0.68 9.06
CA ASN A 168 -12.72 0.12 9.95
C ASN A 168 -11.30 0.48 9.50
N ILE A 169 -11.15 1.19 8.36
CA ILE A 169 -9.88 1.52 7.73
C ILE A 169 -9.71 3.04 7.75
N LEU A 170 -8.53 3.51 8.11
CA LEU A 170 -8.22 4.93 8.00
C LEU A 170 -7.72 5.24 6.60
N PHE A 171 -8.52 5.97 5.83
CA PHE A 171 -8.09 6.52 4.55
C PHE A 171 -7.46 7.90 4.72
N ILE A 172 -6.29 8.07 4.10
CA ILE A 172 -5.55 9.34 4.06
C ILE A 172 -5.32 9.71 2.61
N ARG A 173 -5.86 10.86 2.19
CA ARG A 173 -5.56 11.41 0.88
C ARG A 173 -4.15 12.01 0.90
N PHE A 174 -3.36 11.65 -0.10
CA PHE A 174 -1.99 12.15 -0.23
C PHE A 174 -1.93 13.68 -0.30
N GLU A 175 -2.88 14.27 -0.99
CA GLU A 175 -3.02 15.71 -1.16
C GLU A 175 -3.30 16.41 0.17
N ASP A 176 -4.18 15.85 1.01
CA ASP A 176 -4.49 16.39 2.34
C ASP A 176 -3.27 16.24 3.26
N PHE A 177 -2.63 15.05 3.24
CA PHE A 177 -1.41 14.80 4.01
C PHE A 177 -0.26 15.73 3.65
N THR A 178 -0.11 16.10 2.38
CA THR A 178 0.95 17.03 1.96
C THR A 178 0.59 18.49 2.17
N THR A 179 -0.69 18.82 2.34
CA THR A 179 -1.17 20.18 2.59
C THR A 179 -1.23 20.50 4.08
N ASP A 180 -1.74 19.58 4.90
CA ASP A 180 -1.82 19.70 6.36
C ASP A 180 -1.38 18.39 7.04
N PRO A 181 -0.06 18.12 7.06
CA PRO A 181 0.45 16.86 7.59
C PRO A 181 0.17 16.69 9.09
N GLU A 182 0.11 17.78 9.86
CA GLU A 182 -0.13 17.69 11.30
C GLU A 182 -1.54 17.15 11.59
N THR A 183 -2.55 17.66 10.91
CA THR A 183 -3.94 17.19 11.07
C THR A 183 -4.06 15.73 10.66
N GLU A 184 -3.46 15.33 9.54
CA GLU A 184 -3.54 13.93 9.09
C GLU A 184 -2.79 12.97 10.03
N ILE A 185 -1.63 13.35 10.54
CA ILE A 185 -0.89 12.54 11.53
C ILE A 185 -1.64 12.44 12.86
N LYS A 186 -2.29 13.50 13.34
CA LYS A 186 -3.19 13.41 14.50
C LYS A 186 -4.33 12.42 14.28
N ARG A 187 -4.90 12.36 13.06
CA ARG A 187 -5.90 11.32 12.70
C ARG A 187 -5.32 9.92 12.78
N VAL A 188 -4.06 9.72 12.35
CA VAL A 188 -3.35 8.43 12.46
C VAL A 188 -3.22 8.02 13.92
N TYR A 189 -2.72 8.88 14.79
CA TYR A 189 -2.56 8.57 16.22
C TYR A 189 -3.89 8.26 16.89
N ASN A 190 -4.93 9.04 16.60
CA ASN A 190 -6.29 8.79 17.13
C ASN A 190 -6.84 7.44 16.67
N TYR A 191 -6.64 7.07 15.40
CA TYR A 191 -7.07 5.78 14.86
C TYR A 191 -6.30 4.61 15.46
N LEU A 192 -5.00 4.77 15.69
CA LEU A 192 -4.15 3.77 16.34
C LEU A 192 -4.35 3.72 17.86
N GLU A 193 -5.08 4.70 18.45
CA GLU A 193 -5.29 4.84 19.89
C GLU A 193 -3.97 5.04 20.66
N LEU A 194 -3.03 5.77 20.02
CA LEU A 194 -1.72 6.07 20.59
C LEU A 194 -1.62 7.53 21.02
N PRO A 195 -0.82 7.84 22.06
CA PRO A 195 -0.50 9.21 22.40
C PRO A 195 0.20 9.93 21.24
N TYR A 196 -0.23 11.16 20.95
CA TYR A 196 0.38 11.94 19.88
C TYR A 196 1.84 12.28 20.19
N PHE A 197 2.71 12.04 19.21
CA PHE A 197 4.11 12.46 19.21
C PHE A 197 4.28 13.68 18.30
N GLN A 198 5.04 14.67 18.72
CA GLN A 198 5.29 15.87 17.91
C GLN A 198 6.29 15.58 16.80
N HIS A 199 5.84 15.74 15.55
CA HIS A 199 6.65 15.50 14.34
C HIS A 199 7.23 16.78 13.77
N ASP A 200 8.40 16.69 13.10
CA ASP A 200 8.97 17.73 12.26
C ASP A 200 8.68 17.43 10.77
N PHE A 201 7.72 18.14 10.21
CA PHE A 201 7.32 17.99 8.80
C PHE A 201 8.22 18.77 7.82
N ASN A 202 9.13 19.59 8.34
CA ASN A 202 10.09 20.35 7.52
C ASN A 202 11.42 19.60 7.34
N ASN A 203 11.67 18.59 8.14
CA ASN A 203 12.91 17.79 8.09
C ASN A 203 12.62 16.31 8.30
N VAL A 204 11.94 15.69 7.35
CA VAL A 204 11.67 14.24 7.37
C VAL A 204 12.88 13.50 6.82
N GLU A 205 13.56 12.79 7.70
CA GLU A 205 14.68 11.93 7.32
C GLU A 205 14.17 10.63 6.69
N GLN A 206 14.87 10.14 5.66
CA GLN A 206 14.54 8.86 5.06
C GLN A 206 15.21 7.73 5.84
N LEU A 207 14.46 7.09 6.72
CA LEU A 207 14.90 5.96 7.56
C LEU A 207 14.60 4.61 6.90
N THR A 208 13.58 4.53 6.04
CA THR A 208 13.29 3.33 5.27
C THR A 208 14.30 3.15 4.14
N GLN A 209 14.83 1.92 4.01
CA GLN A 209 15.79 1.57 2.96
C GLN A 209 15.19 0.47 2.09
N GLU A 210 14.99 0.78 0.80
CA GLU A 210 14.56 -0.19 -0.20
C GLU A 210 15.56 -0.21 -1.36
N ASN A 211 15.79 -1.39 -1.93
CA ASN A 211 16.58 -1.49 -3.16
C ASN A 211 15.68 -1.26 -4.37
N ASP A 212 15.61 -0.01 -4.82
CA ASP A 212 14.77 0.40 -5.94
C ASP A 212 15.07 -0.33 -7.26
N ILE A 213 16.26 -0.93 -7.40
CA ILE A 213 16.61 -1.72 -8.59
C ILE A 213 15.73 -2.97 -8.70
N ILE A 214 15.39 -3.61 -7.56
CA ILE A 214 14.55 -4.81 -7.53
C ILE A 214 13.11 -4.48 -7.93
N HIS A 215 12.66 -3.25 -7.67
CA HIS A 215 11.31 -2.79 -7.99
C HIS A 215 11.17 -2.30 -9.45
N GLY A 216 12.25 -2.29 -10.24
CA GLY A 216 12.24 -1.88 -11.64
C GLY A 216 11.68 -0.46 -11.83
N MET A 217 10.74 -0.30 -12.75
CA MET A 217 10.09 1.00 -13.01
C MET A 217 9.27 1.53 -11.81
N PHE A 218 8.94 0.69 -10.84
CA PHE A 218 8.17 1.07 -9.65
C PHE A 218 9.07 1.49 -8.48
N GLY A 219 10.39 1.37 -8.63
CA GLY A 219 11.39 1.72 -7.64
C GLY A 219 11.75 3.21 -7.69
N ASP A 220 10.95 4.02 -7.01
CA ASP A 220 11.26 5.43 -6.70
C ASP A 220 10.67 5.75 -5.32
N HIS A 221 11.39 5.28 -4.30
CA HIS A 221 10.96 5.41 -2.90
C HIS A 221 11.64 6.57 -2.18
N LYS A 222 12.36 7.43 -2.92
CA LYS A 222 12.97 8.63 -2.34
C LYS A 222 11.90 9.64 -1.94
N ILE A 223 12.01 10.12 -0.68
CA ILE A 223 11.16 11.19 -0.17
C ILE A 223 11.88 12.54 -0.25
N GLN A 224 11.09 13.61 -0.25
CA GLN A 224 11.63 14.96 -0.03
C GLN A 224 11.66 15.22 1.47
N PRO A 225 12.74 15.84 2.00
CA PRO A 225 12.84 16.14 3.43
C PRO A 225 11.72 17.04 3.97
N GLN A 226 11.25 17.97 3.15
CA GLN A 226 10.16 18.85 3.52
C GLN A 226 8.85 18.41 2.87
N ILE A 227 7.80 18.23 3.67
CA ILE A 227 6.46 17.98 3.18
C ILE A 227 5.89 19.27 2.61
N LYS A 228 5.47 19.22 1.36
CA LYS A 228 4.85 20.34 0.64
C LYS A 228 3.71 19.86 -0.22
N PRO A 229 2.66 20.67 -0.41
CA PRO A 229 1.62 20.36 -1.38
C PRO A 229 2.21 20.03 -2.74
N VAL A 230 1.74 18.97 -3.34
CA VAL A 230 2.18 18.52 -4.67
C VAL A 230 1.25 19.12 -5.71
N LYS A 231 1.87 19.82 -6.69
CA LYS A 231 1.12 20.29 -7.85
C LYS A 231 0.95 19.12 -8.84
N ASP A 232 -0.28 18.84 -9.19
CA ASP A 232 -0.59 17.84 -10.19
C ASP A 232 -0.29 18.34 -11.60
N ASP A 233 0.38 17.50 -12.37
CA ASP A 233 0.75 17.74 -13.78
C ASP A 233 0.21 16.63 -14.71
N TYR A 234 -0.82 15.91 -14.26
CA TYR A 234 -1.31 14.74 -14.99
C TYR A 234 -1.89 15.11 -16.36
N ILE A 235 -2.47 16.29 -16.53
CA ILE A 235 -2.93 16.76 -17.86
C ILE A 235 -1.76 16.91 -18.83
N GLU A 236 -0.63 17.46 -18.38
CA GLU A 236 0.56 17.63 -19.18
C GLU A 236 1.17 16.27 -19.59
N ILE A 237 1.11 15.29 -18.72
CA ILE A 237 1.72 13.98 -18.91
C ILE A 237 0.83 13.00 -19.69
N LEU A 238 -0.45 12.92 -19.34
CA LEU A 238 -1.40 11.95 -19.89
C LEU A 238 -2.28 12.54 -21.01
N GLY A 239 -2.44 13.86 -21.04
CA GLY A 239 -3.43 14.56 -21.87
C GLY A 239 -4.82 14.57 -21.23
N GLN A 240 -5.67 15.49 -21.69
CA GLN A 240 -7.03 15.66 -21.18
C GLN A 240 -7.88 14.41 -21.40
N GLU A 241 -7.86 13.86 -22.61
CA GLU A 241 -8.66 12.69 -22.99
C GLU A 241 -8.43 11.48 -22.05
N GLN A 242 -7.15 11.15 -21.78
CA GLN A 242 -6.83 10.02 -20.90
C GLN A 242 -7.18 10.32 -19.44
N SER A 243 -7.05 11.56 -19.00
CA SER A 243 -7.46 12.00 -17.66
C SER A 243 -8.96 11.85 -17.47
N ASP A 244 -9.76 12.24 -18.45
CA ASP A 244 -11.23 12.11 -18.42
C ASP A 244 -11.66 10.64 -18.47
N ARG A 245 -10.98 9.84 -19.30
CA ARG A 245 -11.22 8.39 -19.39
C ARG A 245 -10.94 7.68 -18.08
N LEU A 246 -9.83 7.99 -17.39
CA LEU A 246 -9.53 7.45 -16.08
C LEU A 246 -10.60 7.85 -15.05
N LYS A 247 -11.03 9.12 -15.06
CA LYS A 247 -12.08 9.58 -14.17
C LYS A 247 -13.40 8.84 -14.41
N GLN A 248 -13.76 8.60 -15.67
CA GLN A 248 -14.95 7.84 -16.01
C GLN A 248 -14.83 6.35 -15.60
N HIS A 249 -13.69 5.72 -15.87
CA HIS A 249 -13.46 4.31 -15.57
C HIS A 249 -13.48 4.02 -14.04
N TYR A 250 -12.95 4.94 -13.26
CA TYR A 250 -12.89 4.83 -11.80
C TYR A 250 -13.83 5.80 -11.08
N ASP A 251 -14.98 6.13 -11.68
CA ASP A 251 -15.96 7.12 -11.15
C ASP A 251 -16.31 6.85 -9.67
N TRP A 252 -16.50 5.58 -9.29
CA TRP A 252 -16.72 5.18 -7.90
C TRP A 252 -15.61 5.64 -6.96
N TYR A 253 -14.34 5.50 -7.38
CA TYR A 253 -13.18 5.89 -6.59
C TYR A 253 -13.11 7.41 -6.41
N PHE A 254 -13.30 8.14 -7.52
CA PHE A 254 -13.29 9.60 -7.49
C PHE A 254 -14.40 10.16 -6.59
N LYS A 255 -15.57 9.53 -6.58
CA LYS A 255 -16.67 9.87 -5.67
C LYS A 255 -16.39 9.49 -4.22
N ALA A 256 -15.92 8.26 -3.96
CA ALA A 256 -15.67 7.76 -2.62
C ALA A 256 -14.59 8.57 -1.88
N PHE A 257 -13.57 9.07 -2.60
CA PHE A 257 -12.45 9.80 -2.02
C PHE A 257 -12.41 11.29 -2.36
N ASN A 258 -13.51 11.87 -2.84
CA ASN A 258 -13.66 13.31 -3.12
C ASN A 258 -12.57 13.89 -4.06
N TYR A 259 -12.29 13.21 -5.17
CA TYR A 259 -11.45 13.69 -6.27
C TYR A 259 -12.25 14.26 -7.45
N ILE A 260 -13.40 14.83 -7.17
CA ILE A 260 -14.38 15.31 -8.17
C ILE A 260 -13.90 16.65 -8.76
#